data_76623e8491910d8aaefa2265d553b4ba
#
_entry.id   76623e8491910d8aaefa2265d553b4ba
#
_cell.length_a   1.000
_cell.length_b   1.000
_cell.length_c   1.000
_cell.angle_alpha   90.00
_cell.angle_beta   90.00
_cell.angle_gamma   90.00
#
_symmetry.space_group_name_H-M   'P 1'
#
loop_
_entity.id
_entity.type
_entity.pdbx_description
1 polymer ?
#
loop_
_entity_poly.entity_id
_entity_poly.type
_entity_poly.pdbx_seq_one_letter_code
_entity_poly.pdbx_strand_id
1 'polypeptide(L)'
;MNNLFVYCEIEDGIVADVSLELLTKGRSLANQLGCQLEAVVAGTGLKDIEKQILPYGVDKLHVFDGEGLYPYTSLPHTSILVNLFKEEQPQICTMGATVIGRDLGPRVSSALTSGLTADCTSLEIGDHEDKKEGKVYKNLLYQIRPAFGGNIVATIVNPEHRPQMATVREGVMKKAILAADYKGEVIHHDVKKYVADTDYVVKVIERHVEKAKNNLKGSPIIIAGGYGVGSKENFNLLFDLAKVLNAEVGASRAAVDAGFVEHDRQIGQTGVTVRPKLYIACGISGQIQHIAGMQESGIIISINNDPSAPINTIADYVINGTIEEVVPKMIKYYKQNSK
;
A
#
# COMPACT_ATOMS: atom_id res chain seq x y z
N MET A 1 -20.09 14.82 14.71
CA MET A 1 -19.16 13.67 14.58
C MET A 1 -17.88 14.23 14.01
N ASN A 2 -16.74 13.91 14.59
CA ASN A 2 -15.46 14.47 14.14
C ASN A 2 -15.01 13.83 12.83
N ASN A 3 -14.14 14.52 12.08
CA ASN A 3 -13.81 14.18 10.70
C ASN A 3 -12.81 13.02 10.57
N LEU A 4 -12.69 12.48 9.36
CA LEU A 4 -11.73 11.47 8.98
C LEU A 4 -10.52 12.13 8.31
N PHE A 5 -9.33 11.82 8.77
CA PHE A 5 -8.07 12.37 8.28
C PHE A 5 -7.25 11.31 7.53
N VAL A 6 -6.60 11.73 6.46
CA VAL A 6 -5.56 10.96 5.75
C VAL A 6 -4.27 11.77 5.75
N TYR A 7 -3.21 11.19 6.29
CA TYR A 7 -1.88 11.75 6.10
C TYR A 7 -1.35 11.36 4.72
N CYS A 8 -1.06 12.35 3.89
CA CYS A 8 -0.56 12.18 2.54
C CYS A 8 0.97 12.30 2.50
N GLU A 9 1.63 11.22 2.15
CA GLU A 9 3.09 11.18 1.96
C GLU A 9 3.47 11.83 0.65
N ILE A 10 4.58 12.57 0.66
CA ILE A 10 5.12 13.29 -0.48
C ILE A 10 6.52 12.78 -0.80
N GLU A 11 6.75 12.50 -2.06
CA GLU A 11 8.05 12.14 -2.62
C GLU A 11 8.34 13.06 -3.81
N ASP A 12 9.36 13.91 -3.72
CA ASP A 12 9.75 14.86 -4.76
C ASP A 12 8.57 15.70 -5.33
N GLY A 13 7.68 16.17 -4.44
CA GLY A 13 6.49 16.96 -4.80
C GLY A 13 5.32 16.15 -5.36
N ILE A 14 5.41 14.81 -5.36
CA ILE A 14 4.36 13.90 -5.82
C ILE A 14 3.76 13.17 -4.63
N VAL A 15 2.43 13.11 -4.59
CA VAL A 15 1.69 12.35 -3.56
C VAL A 15 1.86 10.86 -3.81
N ALA A 16 2.28 10.12 -2.78
CA ALA A 16 2.47 8.68 -2.86
C ALA A 16 1.16 7.95 -3.18
N ASP A 17 1.24 6.91 -4.02
CA ASP A 17 0.07 6.14 -4.49
C ASP A 17 -0.78 5.59 -3.34
N VAL A 18 -0.16 5.09 -2.28
CA VAL A 18 -0.88 4.61 -1.08
C VAL A 18 -1.74 5.70 -0.44
N SER A 19 -1.28 6.95 -0.44
CA SER A 19 -2.06 8.09 0.06
C SER A 19 -3.29 8.34 -0.80
N LEU A 20 -3.18 8.25 -2.13
CA LEU A 20 -4.29 8.39 -3.08
C LEU A 20 -5.30 7.22 -2.96
N GLU A 21 -4.81 6.00 -2.70
CA GLU A 21 -5.66 4.85 -2.35
C GLU A 21 -6.46 5.12 -1.07
N LEU A 22 -5.79 5.66 -0.05
CA LEU A 22 -6.40 6.00 1.24
C LEU A 22 -7.40 7.15 1.15
N LEU A 23 -7.15 8.15 0.32
CA LEU A 23 -8.14 9.21 0.05
C LEU A 23 -9.40 8.63 -0.59
N THR A 24 -9.27 7.72 -1.55
CA THR A 24 -10.40 7.02 -2.16
C THR A 24 -11.22 6.23 -1.13
N LYS A 25 -10.53 5.46 -0.30
CA LYS A 25 -11.18 4.68 0.78
C LYS A 25 -11.75 5.60 1.85
N GLY A 26 -11.02 6.64 2.24
CA GLY A 26 -11.42 7.66 3.20
C GLY A 26 -12.72 8.35 2.79
N ARG A 27 -12.88 8.69 1.49
CA ARG A 27 -14.14 9.26 0.99
C ARG A 27 -15.32 8.32 1.21
N SER A 28 -15.13 7.03 0.91
CA SER A 28 -16.18 6.02 1.15
C SER A 28 -16.57 5.91 2.62
N LEU A 29 -15.57 5.87 3.52
CA LEU A 29 -15.78 5.78 4.96
C LEU A 29 -16.42 7.08 5.51
N ALA A 30 -15.96 8.24 5.08
CA ALA A 30 -16.51 9.54 5.50
C ALA A 30 -17.98 9.69 5.07
N ASN A 31 -18.34 9.21 3.88
CA ASN A 31 -19.74 9.18 3.43
C ASN A 31 -20.62 8.28 4.32
N GLN A 32 -20.10 7.10 4.74
CA GLN A 32 -20.82 6.20 5.65
C GLN A 32 -21.01 6.82 7.04
N LEU A 33 -20.02 7.58 7.50
CA LEU A 33 -20.03 8.26 8.80
C LEU A 33 -20.83 9.58 8.77
N GLY A 34 -21.11 10.14 7.61
CA GLY A 34 -21.71 11.47 7.47
C GLY A 34 -20.78 12.57 7.96
N CYS A 35 -19.47 12.46 7.74
CA CYS A 35 -18.45 13.43 8.14
C CYS A 35 -17.60 13.88 6.95
N GLN A 36 -16.74 14.88 7.15
CA GLN A 36 -15.80 15.34 6.14
C GLN A 36 -14.59 14.41 6.03
N LEU A 37 -14.05 14.32 4.80
CA LEU A 37 -12.73 13.78 4.54
C LEU A 37 -11.72 14.93 4.52
N GLU A 38 -10.75 14.86 5.42
CA GLU A 38 -9.65 15.83 5.49
C GLU A 38 -8.32 15.16 5.15
N ALA A 39 -7.44 15.90 4.49
CA ALA A 39 -6.10 15.45 4.17
C ALA A 39 -5.06 16.35 4.82
N VAL A 40 -3.93 15.76 5.22
CA VAL A 40 -2.79 16.50 5.73
C VAL A 40 -1.58 16.19 4.87
N VAL A 41 -0.88 17.22 4.46
CA VAL A 41 0.37 17.12 3.73
C VAL A 41 1.42 18.03 4.35
N ALA A 42 2.64 17.52 4.51
CA ALA A 42 3.77 18.28 5.03
C ALA A 42 5.00 18.05 4.14
N GLY A 43 5.69 19.13 3.78
CA GLY A 43 6.84 19.08 2.89
C GLY A 43 7.46 20.43 2.66
N THR A 44 8.29 20.54 1.64
CA THR A 44 8.96 21.77 1.23
C THR A 44 8.70 22.05 -0.25
N GLY A 45 8.19 23.25 -0.56
CA GLY A 45 7.91 23.67 -1.93
C GLY A 45 6.71 22.95 -2.56
N LEU A 46 5.64 22.79 -1.82
CA LEU A 46 4.41 22.07 -2.20
C LEU A 46 3.55 22.87 -3.18
N LYS A 47 4.04 23.06 -4.40
CA LYS A 47 3.30 23.76 -5.45
C LYS A 47 2.23 22.85 -6.05
N ASP A 48 1.02 23.42 -6.24
CA ASP A 48 -0.12 22.74 -6.92
C ASP A 48 -0.49 21.38 -6.29
N ILE A 49 -0.15 21.15 -5.03
CA ILE A 49 -0.40 19.87 -4.34
C ILE A 49 -1.90 19.57 -4.22
N GLU A 50 -2.73 20.61 -4.15
CA GLU A 50 -4.17 20.51 -4.12
C GLU A 50 -4.74 19.83 -5.38
N LYS A 51 -4.11 20.01 -6.55
CA LYS A 51 -4.53 19.38 -7.81
C LYS A 51 -4.33 17.86 -7.79
N GLN A 52 -3.44 17.36 -6.94
CA GLN A 52 -3.20 15.92 -6.79
C GLN A 52 -4.15 15.28 -5.76
N ILE A 53 -4.64 16.05 -4.79
CA ILE A 53 -5.37 15.57 -3.61
C ILE A 53 -6.88 15.79 -3.72
N LEU A 54 -7.33 17.00 -4.04
CA LEU A 54 -8.75 17.36 -4.09
C LEU A 54 -9.59 16.46 -5.00
N PRO A 55 -9.10 16.01 -6.18
CA PRO A 55 -9.88 15.16 -7.08
C PRO A 55 -10.39 13.85 -6.46
N TYR A 56 -9.82 13.43 -5.35
CA TYR A 56 -10.25 12.24 -4.60
C TYR A 56 -11.40 12.50 -3.62
N GLY A 57 -11.98 13.71 -3.64
CA GLY A 57 -13.13 14.06 -2.82
C GLY A 57 -12.74 14.55 -1.42
N VAL A 58 -11.61 15.22 -1.30
CA VAL A 58 -11.14 15.82 -0.05
C VAL A 58 -11.88 17.13 0.20
N ASP A 59 -12.60 17.21 1.32
CA ASP A 59 -13.38 18.39 1.69
C ASP A 59 -12.49 19.50 2.24
N LYS A 60 -11.41 19.13 2.97
CA LYS A 60 -10.45 20.08 3.55
C LYS A 60 -9.02 19.52 3.44
N LEU A 61 -8.12 20.32 2.92
CA LEU A 61 -6.70 20.01 2.78
C LEU A 61 -5.86 20.93 3.67
N HIS A 62 -5.17 20.35 4.64
CA HIS A 62 -4.21 21.04 5.51
C HIS A 62 -2.81 20.94 4.90
N VAL A 63 -2.24 22.07 4.49
CA VAL A 63 -0.92 22.17 3.87
C VAL A 63 0.07 22.78 4.85
N PHE A 64 1.13 22.04 5.13
CA PHE A 64 2.30 22.47 5.90
C PHE A 64 3.49 22.54 4.95
N ASP A 65 3.74 23.72 4.37
CA ASP A 65 4.86 23.97 3.49
C ASP A 65 5.94 24.77 4.24
N GLY A 66 7.07 24.13 4.52
CA GLY A 66 8.13 24.74 5.31
C GLY A 66 9.50 24.14 5.07
N GLU A 67 10.52 24.97 5.27
CA GLU A 67 11.92 24.52 5.21
C GLU A 67 12.18 23.45 6.27
N GLY A 68 12.91 22.38 5.91
CA GLY A 68 13.25 21.27 6.80
C GLY A 68 12.18 20.20 6.95
N LEU A 69 11.02 20.31 6.29
CA LEU A 69 9.99 19.27 6.29
C LEU A 69 10.21 18.20 5.20
N TYR A 70 11.07 18.47 4.23
CA TYR A 70 11.48 17.50 3.22
C TYR A 70 13.01 17.52 3.06
N PRO A 71 13.70 16.37 2.97
CA PRO A 71 13.18 15.00 3.14
C PRO A 71 12.60 14.74 4.53
N TYR A 72 11.71 13.73 4.64
CA TYR A 72 11.04 13.37 5.89
C TYR A 72 12.00 13.21 7.07
N THR A 73 11.65 13.83 8.19
CA THR A 73 12.25 13.59 9.50
C THR A 73 11.15 13.42 10.55
N SER A 74 11.36 12.53 11.52
CA SER A 74 10.31 12.05 12.41
C SER A 74 9.67 13.14 13.28
N LEU A 75 10.49 13.98 13.94
CA LEU A 75 9.98 14.89 14.97
C LEU A 75 9.11 16.02 14.40
N PRO A 76 9.51 16.76 13.35
CA PRO A 76 8.69 17.84 12.80
C PRO A 76 7.32 17.33 12.33
N HIS A 77 7.28 16.18 11.61
CA HIS A 77 6.02 15.60 11.14
C HIS A 77 5.15 15.08 12.29
N THR A 78 5.77 14.52 13.35
CA THR A 78 5.03 14.12 14.57
C THR A 78 4.40 15.33 15.23
N SER A 79 5.14 16.42 15.42
CA SER A 79 4.65 17.65 16.05
C SER A 79 3.52 18.28 15.25
N ILE A 80 3.60 18.31 13.92
CA ILE A 80 2.52 18.77 13.03
C ILE A 80 1.23 17.98 13.32
N LEU A 81 1.28 16.65 13.21
CA LEU A 81 0.08 15.82 13.35
C LEU A 81 -0.47 15.87 14.78
N VAL A 82 0.38 15.82 15.79
CA VAL A 82 -0.05 15.86 17.19
C VAL A 82 -0.74 17.18 17.52
N ASN A 83 -0.17 18.31 17.11
CA ASN A 83 -0.74 19.63 17.40
C ASN A 83 -2.01 19.86 16.58
N LEU A 84 -2.03 19.52 15.30
CA LEU A 84 -3.23 19.58 14.47
C LEU A 84 -4.36 18.71 15.05
N PHE A 85 -4.07 17.50 15.48
CA PHE A 85 -5.08 16.58 16.00
C PHE A 85 -5.57 16.96 17.41
N LYS A 86 -4.80 17.71 18.17
CA LYS A 86 -5.29 18.34 19.42
C LYS A 86 -6.30 19.46 19.12
N GLU A 87 -6.13 20.18 18.01
CA GLU A 87 -7.04 21.24 17.58
C GLU A 87 -8.30 20.65 16.91
N GLU A 88 -8.15 19.80 15.92
CA GLU A 88 -9.23 19.29 15.06
C GLU A 88 -9.96 18.07 15.66
N GLN A 89 -9.33 17.36 16.60
CA GLN A 89 -9.85 16.17 17.28
C GLN A 89 -10.47 15.13 16.32
N PRO A 90 -9.70 14.59 15.37
CA PRO A 90 -10.23 13.65 14.39
C PRO A 90 -10.79 12.38 15.03
N GLN A 91 -11.81 11.80 14.42
CA GLN A 91 -12.33 10.50 14.82
C GLN A 91 -11.44 9.36 14.32
N ILE A 92 -10.94 9.49 13.10
CA ILE A 92 -10.13 8.49 12.40
C ILE A 92 -8.94 9.19 11.76
N CYS A 93 -7.78 8.54 11.79
CA CYS A 93 -6.62 8.92 11.00
C CYS A 93 -6.01 7.69 10.33
N THR A 94 -5.78 7.76 9.02
CA THR A 94 -5.13 6.69 8.25
C THR A 94 -3.90 7.22 7.53
N MET A 95 -2.90 6.35 7.36
CA MET A 95 -1.66 6.63 6.62
C MET A 95 -1.13 5.35 5.96
N GLY A 96 -0.22 5.47 5.02
CA GLY A 96 0.41 4.31 4.39
C GLY A 96 1.24 3.47 5.38
N ALA A 97 1.29 2.16 5.22
CA ALA A 97 2.22 1.28 5.95
C ALA A 97 3.60 1.25 5.27
N THR A 98 4.05 2.39 4.82
CA THR A 98 5.37 2.66 4.25
C THR A 98 6.43 2.76 5.33
N VAL A 99 7.68 3.01 4.95
CA VAL A 99 8.76 3.32 5.91
C VAL A 99 8.39 4.55 6.74
N ILE A 100 7.82 5.60 6.11
CA ILE A 100 7.39 6.83 6.79
C ILE A 100 6.22 6.55 7.75
N GLY A 101 5.15 5.92 7.26
CA GLY A 101 3.98 5.70 8.11
C GLY A 101 4.22 4.73 9.26
N ARG A 102 5.14 3.77 9.10
CA ARG A 102 5.56 2.86 10.19
C ARG A 102 6.41 3.54 11.26
N ASP A 103 7.07 4.65 10.95
CA ASP A 103 7.75 5.49 11.93
C ASP A 103 6.79 6.54 12.54
N LEU A 104 6.07 7.27 11.71
CA LEU A 104 5.21 8.38 12.11
C LEU A 104 3.97 7.94 12.91
N GLY A 105 3.27 6.91 12.43
CA GLY A 105 2.01 6.45 13.03
C GLY A 105 2.13 6.09 14.50
N PRO A 106 3.07 5.23 14.93
CA PRO A 106 3.28 4.88 16.33
C PRO A 106 3.64 6.09 17.21
N ARG A 107 4.42 7.05 16.69
CA ARG A 107 4.81 8.26 17.41
C ARG A 107 3.60 9.14 17.70
N VAL A 108 2.78 9.40 16.69
CA VAL A 108 1.54 10.19 16.82
C VAL A 108 0.54 9.48 17.74
N SER A 109 0.34 8.18 17.55
CA SER A 109 -0.55 7.37 18.39
C SER A 109 -0.13 7.40 19.86
N SER A 110 1.15 7.24 20.15
CA SER A 110 1.71 7.29 21.50
C SER A 110 1.53 8.67 22.14
N ALA A 111 1.83 9.75 21.41
CA ALA A 111 1.71 11.13 21.91
C ALA A 111 0.25 11.53 22.20
N LEU A 112 -0.71 10.97 21.47
CA LEU A 112 -2.15 11.21 21.67
C LEU A 112 -2.80 10.17 22.59
N THR A 113 -2.05 9.20 23.10
CA THR A 113 -2.58 8.08 23.91
C THR A 113 -3.73 7.38 23.18
N SER A 114 -3.61 7.19 21.87
CA SER A 114 -4.58 6.51 21.01
C SER A 114 -4.07 5.15 20.56
N GLY A 115 -4.96 4.31 20.01
CA GLY A 115 -4.57 3.00 19.45
C GLY A 115 -4.23 3.09 17.98
N LEU A 116 -3.21 2.34 17.54
CA LEU A 116 -2.81 2.19 16.14
C LEU A 116 -2.77 0.71 15.75
N THR A 117 -3.48 0.35 14.67
CA THR A 117 -3.31 -0.96 14.04
C THR A 117 -2.41 -0.83 12.82
N ALA A 118 -1.33 -1.61 12.83
CA ALA A 118 -0.35 -1.57 11.75
C ALA A 118 -0.66 -2.55 10.62
N ASP A 119 -0.37 -2.14 9.36
CA ASP A 119 -0.34 -3.00 8.18
C ASP A 119 -1.71 -3.62 7.85
N CYS A 120 -2.77 -2.80 7.93
CA CYS A 120 -4.12 -3.20 7.56
C CYS A 120 -4.24 -3.47 6.07
N THR A 121 -5.13 -4.40 5.71
CA THR A 121 -5.47 -4.74 4.32
C THR A 121 -6.91 -4.36 3.97
N SER A 122 -7.78 -4.14 4.96
CA SER A 122 -9.11 -3.58 4.77
C SER A 122 -9.50 -2.67 5.93
N LEU A 123 -10.40 -1.72 5.65
CA LEU A 123 -10.99 -0.79 6.62
C LEU A 123 -12.49 -0.75 6.39
N GLU A 124 -13.30 -0.87 7.44
CA GLU A 124 -14.76 -0.85 7.36
C GLU A 124 -15.33 -0.06 8.54
N ILE A 125 -16.58 0.39 8.44
CA ILE A 125 -17.30 0.98 9.57
C ILE A 125 -18.30 -0.04 10.10
N GLY A 126 -18.35 -0.19 11.43
CA GLY A 126 -19.28 -1.09 12.06
C GLY A 126 -19.53 -0.78 13.54
N ASP A 127 -20.49 -1.46 14.13
CA ASP A 127 -20.83 -1.37 15.54
C ASP A 127 -20.22 -2.54 16.32
N HIS A 128 -19.69 -2.26 17.50
CA HIS A 128 -19.09 -3.28 18.36
C HIS A 128 -19.79 -3.35 19.70
N GLU A 129 -20.23 -4.55 20.08
CA GLU A 129 -20.79 -4.83 21.40
C GLU A 129 -19.71 -5.43 22.31
N ASP A 130 -19.40 -4.72 23.40
CA ASP A 130 -18.62 -5.29 24.48
C ASP A 130 -19.54 -6.13 25.38
N LYS A 131 -19.49 -7.44 25.19
CA LYS A 131 -20.33 -8.37 25.96
C LYS A 131 -20.01 -8.42 27.45
N LYS A 132 -18.83 -7.96 27.88
CA LYS A 132 -18.45 -7.94 29.30
C LYS A 132 -19.07 -6.74 30.02
N GLU A 133 -19.08 -5.59 29.35
CA GLU A 133 -19.62 -4.36 29.90
C GLU A 133 -21.07 -4.09 29.47
N GLY A 134 -21.61 -4.87 28.53
CA GLY A 134 -22.94 -4.65 27.95
C GLY A 134 -23.06 -3.33 27.17
N LYS A 135 -21.96 -2.82 26.68
CA LYS A 135 -21.89 -1.51 26.03
C LYS A 135 -21.77 -1.65 24.52
N VAL A 136 -22.59 -0.92 23.79
CA VAL A 136 -22.54 -0.88 22.31
C VAL A 136 -21.84 0.40 21.87
N TYR A 137 -20.74 0.22 21.14
CA TYR A 137 -20.00 1.30 20.50
C TYR A 137 -20.39 1.36 19.03
N LYS A 138 -20.83 2.52 18.56
CA LYS A 138 -21.30 2.71 17.20
C LYS A 138 -20.26 3.39 16.32
N ASN A 139 -20.32 3.09 15.02
CA ASN A 139 -19.52 3.74 13.99
C ASN A 139 -18.00 3.66 14.27
N LEU A 140 -17.51 2.50 14.69
CA LEU A 140 -16.08 2.26 14.87
C LEU A 140 -15.41 1.91 13.55
N LEU A 141 -14.14 2.26 13.46
CA LEU A 141 -13.27 1.77 12.39
C LEU A 141 -12.87 0.33 12.67
N TYR A 142 -13.30 -0.60 11.83
CA TYR A 142 -12.80 -1.96 11.78
C TYR A 142 -11.49 -1.96 11.02
N GLN A 143 -10.42 -2.27 11.73
CA GLN A 143 -9.05 -2.27 11.25
C GLN A 143 -8.66 -3.72 10.99
N ILE A 144 -8.76 -4.13 9.73
CA ILE A 144 -8.66 -5.54 9.34
C ILE A 144 -7.26 -5.81 8.79
N ARG A 145 -6.59 -6.81 9.36
CA ARG A 145 -5.25 -7.22 8.96
C ARG A 145 -5.06 -8.73 9.01
N PRO A 146 -4.20 -9.31 8.15
CA PRO A 146 -3.76 -10.69 8.30
C PRO A 146 -2.94 -10.88 9.60
N ALA A 147 -3.18 -11.98 10.28
CA ALA A 147 -2.45 -12.40 11.46
C ALA A 147 -1.91 -13.83 11.27
N PHE A 148 -0.88 -14.21 12.04
CA PHE A 148 -0.33 -15.57 12.08
C PHE A 148 -0.12 -16.22 10.70
N GLY A 149 0.76 -15.64 9.88
CA GLY A 149 1.10 -16.22 8.57
C GLY A 149 0.02 -16.06 7.48
N GLY A 150 -1.02 -15.23 7.75
CA GLY A 150 -2.05 -14.90 6.77
C GLY A 150 -3.28 -15.83 6.76
N ASN A 151 -3.26 -16.91 7.52
CA ASN A 151 -4.42 -17.85 7.61
C ASN A 151 -5.53 -17.32 8.51
N ILE A 152 -5.29 -16.29 9.27
CA ILE A 152 -6.25 -15.68 10.19
C ILE A 152 -6.33 -14.19 9.83
N VAL A 153 -7.55 -13.68 9.74
CA VAL A 153 -7.84 -12.27 9.60
C VAL A 153 -8.30 -11.73 10.95
N ALA A 154 -7.59 -10.74 11.48
CA ALA A 154 -7.95 -10.06 12.71
C ALA A 154 -8.69 -8.77 12.41
N THR A 155 -9.86 -8.58 13.00
CA THR A 155 -10.57 -7.30 13.04
C THR A 155 -10.30 -6.65 14.38
N ILE A 156 -9.64 -5.50 14.36
CA ILE A 156 -9.24 -4.76 15.56
C ILE A 156 -10.11 -3.50 15.64
N VAL A 157 -10.56 -3.16 16.82
CA VAL A 157 -11.36 -1.97 17.12
C VAL A 157 -10.72 -1.17 18.26
N ASN A 158 -10.87 0.15 18.20
CA ASN A 158 -10.46 1.05 19.28
C ASN A 158 -11.69 1.88 19.74
N PRO A 159 -12.45 1.38 20.71
CA PRO A 159 -13.74 1.98 21.06
C PRO A 159 -13.62 3.29 21.83
N GLU A 160 -12.59 3.48 22.65
CA GLU A 160 -12.54 4.56 23.64
C GLU A 160 -11.66 5.74 23.24
N HIS A 161 -10.53 5.47 22.59
CA HIS A 161 -9.54 6.52 22.29
C HIS A 161 -9.68 7.05 20.86
N ARG A 162 -9.30 8.31 20.68
CA ARG A 162 -9.33 9.00 19.37
C ARG A 162 -8.00 9.70 19.11
N PRO A 163 -7.62 9.83 17.84
CA PRO A 163 -8.22 9.19 16.67
C PRO A 163 -8.05 7.65 16.68
N GLN A 164 -8.97 6.92 16.03
CA GLN A 164 -8.75 5.52 15.68
C GLN A 164 -7.73 5.50 14.54
N MET A 165 -6.54 4.96 14.77
CA MET A 165 -5.45 5.06 13.80
C MET A 165 -5.15 3.72 13.13
N ALA A 166 -4.86 3.77 11.83
CA ALA A 166 -4.42 2.61 11.07
C ALA A 166 -3.31 3.00 10.08
N THR A 167 -2.27 2.17 9.99
CA THR A 167 -1.45 2.17 8.78
C THR A 167 -1.95 1.08 7.82
N VAL A 168 -1.97 1.39 6.53
CA VAL A 168 -2.55 0.51 5.50
C VAL A 168 -1.50 0.14 4.48
N ARG A 169 -1.45 -1.14 4.15
CA ARG A 169 -0.51 -1.68 3.17
C ARG A 169 -0.71 -1.04 1.80
N GLU A 170 0.37 -0.73 1.12
CA GLU A 170 0.32 -0.24 -0.26
C GLU A 170 -0.29 -1.28 -1.21
N GLY A 171 -1.05 -0.80 -2.20
CA GLY A 171 -1.60 -1.64 -3.25
C GLY A 171 -2.76 -2.54 -2.82
N VAL A 172 -3.33 -2.39 -1.62
CA VAL A 172 -4.49 -3.18 -1.17
C VAL A 172 -5.83 -2.47 -1.34
N MET A 173 -5.82 -1.17 -1.65
CA MET A 173 -7.03 -0.39 -1.88
C MET A 173 -7.06 0.21 -3.29
N LYS A 174 -8.24 0.50 -3.79
CA LYS A 174 -8.40 1.11 -5.12
C LYS A 174 -8.02 2.59 -5.08
N LYS A 175 -7.33 3.05 -6.12
CA LYS A 175 -7.10 4.46 -6.41
C LYS A 175 -8.08 4.90 -7.50
N ALA A 176 -9.00 5.80 -7.17
CA ALA A 176 -10.02 6.28 -8.11
C ALA A 176 -10.35 7.75 -7.85
N ILE A 177 -10.21 8.58 -8.86
CA ILE A 177 -10.62 9.98 -8.84
C ILE A 177 -12.16 10.05 -8.74
N LEU A 178 -12.67 10.84 -7.80
CA LEU A 178 -14.10 11.08 -7.64
C LEU A 178 -14.60 12.10 -8.69
N ALA A 179 -13.94 13.26 -8.75
CA ALA A 179 -14.24 14.31 -9.72
C ALA A 179 -12.98 15.15 -9.94
N ALA A 180 -12.60 15.35 -11.22
CA ALA A 180 -11.36 16.08 -11.54
C ALA A 180 -11.39 17.55 -11.10
N ASP A 181 -12.59 18.15 -10.99
CA ASP A 181 -12.85 19.53 -10.61
C ASP A 181 -13.41 19.66 -9.18
N TYR A 182 -13.25 18.63 -8.33
CA TYR A 182 -13.72 18.67 -6.95
C TYR A 182 -13.09 19.83 -6.20
N LYS A 183 -13.94 20.59 -5.51
CA LYS A 183 -13.52 21.79 -4.76
C LYS A 183 -13.62 21.52 -3.28
N GLY A 184 -12.47 21.43 -2.64
CA GLY A 184 -12.33 21.42 -1.19
C GLY A 184 -11.69 22.72 -0.71
N GLU A 185 -11.78 22.96 0.58
CA GLU A 185 -11.07 24.04 1.26
C GLU A 185 -9.57 23.71 1.37
N VAL A 186 -8.69 24.66 1.07
CA VAL A 186 -7.24 24.50 1.25
C VAL A 186 -6.76 25.47 2.32
N ILE A 187 -6.17 24.92 3.38
CA ILE A 187 -5.68 25.70 4.53
C ILE A 187 -4.15 25.59 4.56
N HIS A 188 -3.48 26.71 4.36
CA HIS A 188 -2.05 26.82 4.54
C HIS A 188 -1.73 27.21 5.98
N HIS A 189 -1.02 26.32 6.68
CA HIS A 189 -0.63 26.52 8.07
C HIS A 189 0.74 27.16 8.20
N ASP A 190 0.90 28.04 9.17
CA ASP A 190 2.21 28.51 9.60
C ASP A 190 2.91 27.40 10.39
N VAL A 191 3.90 26.77 9.78
CA VAL A 191 4.64 25.63 10.34
C VAL A 191 5.22 25.94 11.72
N LYS A 192 5.66 27.18 11.97
CA LYS A 192 6.26 27.62 13.25
C LYS A 192 5.29 27.56 14.43
N LYS A 193 3.98 27.51 14.18
CA LYS A 193 2.98 27.32 15.23
C LYS A 193 2.84 25.85 15.67
N TYR A 194 3.25 24.92 14.81
CA TYR A 194 3.07 23.48 15.01
C TYR A 194 4.38 22.74 15.33
N VAL A 195 5.52 23.29 14.89
CA VAL A 195 6.84 22.68 15.02
C VAL A 195 7.75 23.63 15.79
N ALA A 196 8.35 23.14 16.86
CA ALA A 196 9.35 23.91 17.61
C ALA A 196 10.73 23.77 16.97
N ASP A 197 11.61 24.75 17.18
CA ASP A 197 12.99 24.67 16.69
C ASP A 197 13.74 23.45 17.23
N THR A 198 13.36 22.97 18.42
CA THR A 198 13.89 21.77 19.03
C THR A 198 13.51 20.47 18.34
N ASP A 199 12.55 20.48 17.42
CA ASP A 199 12.16 19.33 16.64
C ASP A 199 13.10 19.05 15.45
N TYR A 200 13.88 20.07 15.04
CA TYR A 200 14.84 19.97 13.94
C TYR A 200 16.22 19.46 14.41
N VAL A 201 16.23 18.36 15.19
CA VAL A 201 17.47 17.77 15.75
C VAL A 201 18.28 16.96 14.73
N VAL A 202 17.67 16.60 13.61
CA VAL A 202 18.29 15.82 12.54
C VAL A 202 18.24 16.60 11.24
N LYS A 203 19.38 16.66 10.54
CA LYS A 203 19.48 17.23 9.21
C LYS A 203 19.89 16.14 8.21
N VAL A 204 19.11 15.94 7.17
CA VAL A 204 19.48 15.06 6.06
C VAL A 204 20.57 15.75 5.25
N ILE A 205 21.76 15.16 5.22
CA ILE A 205 22.93 15.71 4.49
C ILE A 205 22.89 15.23 3.04
N GLU A 206 22.58 13.96 2.83
CA GLU A 206 22.56 13.34 1.51
C GLU A 206 21.48 12.24 1.45
N ARG A 207 20.85 12.11 0.32
CA ARG A 207 19.84 11.09 0.05
C ARG A 207 20.23 10.31 -1.20
N HIS A 208 20.46 9.02 -1.04
CA HIS A 208 20.69 8.10 -2.13
C HIS A 208 19.38 7.36 -2.47
N VAL A 209 18.84 7.64 -3.64
CA VAL A 209 17.65 6.94 -4.15
C VAL A 209 18.12 5.97 -5.22
N GLU A 210 18.06 4.68 -4.92
CA GLU A 210 18.26 3.65 -5.95
C GLU A 210 17.04 3.67 -6.88
N LYS A 211 17.28 3.95 -8.16
CA LYS A 211 16.22 3.81 -9.17
C LYS A 211 15.82 2.35 -9.24
N ALA A 212 14.55 2.07 -9.07
CA ALA A 212 14.02 0.73 -9.27
C ALA A 212 14.43 0.21 -10.67
N LYS A 213 15.14 -0.91 -10.70
CA LYS A 213 15.60 -1.54 -11.94
C LYS A 213 14.46 -2.21 -12.72
N ASN A 214 13.28 -2.30 -12.12
CA ASN A 214 12.08 -2.91 -12.68
C ASN A 214 10.83 -2.10 -12.31
N ASN A 215 9.74 -2.32 -13.03
CA ASN A 215 8.47 -1.64 -12.80
C ASN A 215 7.36 -2.65 -12.46
N LEU A 216 7.58 -3.47 -11.43
CA LEU A 216 6.60 -4.49 -11.04
C LEU A 216 5.23 -3.90 -10.67
N LYS A 217 5.19 -2.76 -9.94
CA LYS A 217 3.92 -2.14 -9.53
C LYS A 217 3.10 -1.61 -10.71
N GLY A 218 3.76 -1.10 -11.74
CA GLY A 218 3.09 -0.47 -12.89
C GLY A 218 2.90 -1.38 -14.11
N SER A 219 3.46 -2.58 -14.10
CA SER A 219 3.37 -3.47 -15.26
C SER A 219 1.99 -4.12 -15.39
N PRO A 220 1.36 -4.06 -16.58
CA PRO A 220 0.08 -4.72 -16.82
C PRO A 220 0.19 -6.24 -16.92
N ILE A 221 1.39 -6.78 -17.15
CA ILE A 221 1.66 -8.22 -17.27
C ILE A 221 2.89 -8.55 -16.42
N ILE A 222 2.76 -9.54 -15.54
CA ILE A 222 3.86 -10.04 -14.72
C ILE A 222 4.02 -11.55 -14.93
N ILE A 223 5.27 -11.96 -15.13
CA ILE A 223 5.66 -13.36 -15.16
C ILE A 223 6.52 -13.62 -13.93
N ALA A 224 6.02 -14.43 -13.01
CA ALA A 224 6.68 -14.66 -11.74
C ALA A 224 7.21 -16.09 -11.64
N GLY A 225 8.47 -16.22 -11.23
CA GLY A 225 9.11 -17.51 -11.01
C GLY A 225 9.18 -17.89 -9.54
N GLY A 226 8.85 -19.14 -9.24
CA GLY A 226 9.06 -19.76 -7.93
C GLY A 226 10.35 -20.56 -7.84
N TYR A 227 10.55 -21.21 -6.69
CA TYR A 227 11.66 -22.15 -6.50
C TYR A 227 11.60 -23.33 -7.49
N GLY A 228 10.38 -23.71 -7.93
CA GLY A 228 10.16 -24.77 -8.92
C GLY A 228 10.69 -24.47 -10.32
N VAL A 229 11.18 -23.24 -10.60
CA VAL A 229 11.95 -22.93 -11.82
C VAL A 229 13.29 -23.68 -11.83
N GLY A 230 13.82 -24.02 -10.65
CA GLY A 230 14.94 -24.93 -10.48
C GLY A 230 16.31 -24.29 -10.56
N SER A 231 16.55 -23.29 -11.40
CA SER A 231 17.85 -22.63 -11.50
C SER A 231 17.77 -21.20 -12.02
N LYS A 232 18.87 -20.45 -11.85
CA LYS A 232 19.02 -19.11 -12.43
C LYS A 232 18.99 -19.12 -13.96
N GLU A 233 19.54 -20.17 -14.58
CA GLU A 233 19.55 -20.36 -16.02
C GLU A 233 18.13 -20.51 -16.57
N ASN A 234 17.29 -21.28 -15.87
CA ASN A 234 15.88 -21.46 -16.24
C ASN A 234 15.06 -20.18 -16.09
N PHE A 235 15.44 -19.29 -15.19
CA PHE A 235 14.83 -17.95 -15.09
C PHE A 235 14.98 -17.14 -16.38
N ASN A 236 16.00 -17.41 -17.22
CA ASN A 236 16.14 -16.74 -18.51
C ASN A 236 14.95 -17.03 -19.43
N LEU A 237 14.32 -18.21 -19.33
CA LEU A 237 13.10 -18.50 -20.08
C LEU A 237 11.95 -17.56 -19.72
N LEU A 238 11.85 -17.17 -18.44
CA LEU A 238 10.85 -16.22 -17.98
C LEU A 238 11.15 -14.82 -18.50
N PHE A 239 12.41 -14.39 -18.51
CA PHE A 239 12.81 -13.12 -19.11
C PHE A 239 12.57 -13.11 -20.63
N ASP A 240 12.80 -14.21 -21.33
CA ASP A 240 12.50 -14.32 -22.75
C ASP A 240 10.99 -14.23 -23.03
N LEU A 241 10.16 -14.86 -22.22
CA LEU A 241 8.71 -14.74 -22.31
C LEU A 241 8.25 -13.31 -22.00
N ALA A 242 8.83 -12.70 -20.95
CA ALA A 242 8.52 -11.32 -20.55
C ALA A 242 8.83 -10.33 -21.69
N LYS A 243 9.96 -10.49 -22.34
CA LYS A 243 10.35 -9.67 -23.51
C LYS A 243 9.35 -9.78 -24.66
N VAL A 244 8.83 -10.97 -24.91
CA VAL A 244 7.86 -11.20 -25.99
C VAL A 244 6.49 -10.62 -25.65
N LEU A 245 6.08 -10.66 -24.38
CA LEU A 245 4.78 -10.15 -23.90
C LEU A 245 4.83 -8.68 -23.44
N ASN A 246 5.98 -8.03 -23.50
CA ASN A 246 6.23 -6.71 -22.91
C ASN A 246 5.81 -6.69 -21.43
N ALA A 247 6.28 -7.67 -20.67
CA ALA A 247 5.96 -7.93 -19.27
C ALA A 247 7.17 -7.69 -18.36
N GLU A 248 6.92 -7.55 -17.06
CA GLU A 248 7.97 -7.58 -16.04
C GLU A 248 8.12 -8.99 -15.44
N VAL A 249 9.34 -9.27 -14.95
CA VAL A 249 9.64 -10.54 -14.29
C VAL A 249 9.70 -10.32 -12.78
N GLY A 250 8.85 -11.06 -12.06
CA GLY A 250 8.85 -11.14 -10.60
C GLY A 250 9.29 -12.51 -10.09
N ALA A 251 9.40 -12.64 -8.76
CA ALA A 251 9.80 -13.89 -8.13
C ALA A 251 9.15 -14.11 -6.76
N SER A 252 9.03 -15.37 -6.37
CA SER A 252 8.73 -15.69 -4.98
C SER A 252 9.95 -15.48 -4.09
N ARG A 253 9.76 -15.30 -2.79
CA ARG A 253 10.84 -15.18 -1.82
C ARG A 253 11.82 -16.36 -1.90
N ALA A 254 11.32 -17.58 -2.02
CA ALA A 254 12.17 -18.77 -2.10
C ALA A 254 13.11 -18.76 -3.33
N ALA A 255 12.67 -18.19 -4.46
CA ALA A 255 13.52 -18.04 -5.63
C ALA A 255 14.58 -16.94 -5.47
N VAL A 256 14.25 -15.85 -4.77
CA VAL A 256 15.19 -14.79 -4.39
C VAL A 256 16.21 -15.30 -3.39
N ASP A 257 15.77 -15.98 -2.32
CA ASP A 257 16.66 -16.57 -1.32
C ASP A 257 17.61 -17.62 -1.92
N ALA A 258 17.19 -18.32 -2.99
CA ALA A 258 18.02 -19.23 -3.77
C ALA A 258 18.99 -18.51 -4.75
N GLY A 259 18.92 -17.18 -4.86
CA GLY A 259 19.78 -16.38 -5.73
C GLY A 259 19.45 -16.50 -7.23
N PHE A 260 18.23 -16.90 -7.58
CA PHE A 260 17.82 -17.00 -8.99
C PHE A 260 17.61 -15.62 -9.61
N VAL A 261 17.11 -14.64 -8.81
CA VAL A 261 16.96 -13.23 -9.19
C VAL A 261 17.25 -12.31 -8.01
N GLU A 262 17.41 -11.03 -8.29
CA GLU A 262 17.65 -10.00 -7.28
C GLU A 262 16.41 -9.75 -6.40
N HIS A 263 16.64 -9.23 -5.19
CA HIS A 263 15.60 -8.99 -4.16
C HIS A 263 14.53 -7.98 -4.60
N ASP A 264 14.89 -7.02 -5.44
CA ASP A 264 13.98 -6.01 -5.99
C ASP A 264 12.83 -6.57 -6.85
N ARG A 265 12.92 -7.88 -7.23
CA ARG A 265 11.89 -8.61 -7.96
C ARG A 265 10.99 -9.46 -7.08
N GLN A 266 11.16 -9.40 -5.75
CA GLN A 266 10.37 -10.22 -4.83
C GLN A 266 8.91 -9.73 -4.76
N ILE A 267 7.97 -10.65 -5.01
CA ILE A 267 6.53 -10.44 -4.87
C ILE A 267 6.02 -11.20 -3.63
N GLY A 268 5.20 -10.56 -2.83
CA GLY A 268 4.60 -11.16 -1.65
C GLY A 268 4.48 -10.20 -0.49
N GLN A 269 4.12 -10.72 0.68
CA GLN A 269 3.90 -9.94 1.90
C GLN A 269 5.14 -9.14 2.35
N THR A 270 6.33 -9.65 2.12
CA THR A 270 7.62 -9.02 2.46
C THR A 270 8.34 -8.44 1.25
N GLY A 271 7.70 -8.41 0.10
CA GLY A 271 8.17 -7.84 -1.15
C GLY A 271 7.18 -6.81 -1.71
N VAL A 272 7.13 -6.72 -3.03
CA VAL A 272 6.22 -5.83 -3.74
C VAL A 272 4.83 -6.47 -3.84
N THR A 273 3.77 -5.71 -3.55
CA THR A 273 2.39 -6.09 -3.88
C THR A 273 2.07 -5.57 -5.29
N VAL A 274 1.49 -6.45 -6.13
CA VAL A 274 1.22 -6.18 -7.54
C VAL A 274 -0.22 -6.50 -7.92
N ARG A 275 -0.75 -5.78 -8.93
CA ARG A 275 -2.10 -5.97 -9.47
C ARG A 275 -2.10 -5.88 -11.00
N PRO A 276 -1.36 -6.76 -11.69
CA PRO A 276 -1.35 -6.77 -13.13
C PRO A 276 -2.70 -7.22 -13.69
N LYS A 277 -2.96 -6.90 -14.95
CA LYS A 277 -4.08 -7.50 -15.69
C LYS A 277 -3.90 -8.99 -15.91
N LEU A 278 -2.64 -9.43 -16.06
CA LEU A 278 -2.27 -10.83 -16.23
C LEU A 278 -1.05 -11.17 -15.37
N TYR A 279 -1.20 -12.19 -14.53
CA TYR A 279 -0.15 -12.77 -13.71
C TYR A 279 0.11 -14.22 -14.12
N ILE A 280 1.33 -14.55 -14.55
CA ILE A 280 1.74 -15.91 -14.92
C ILE A 280 2.67 -16.43 -13.82
N ALA A 281 2.18 -17.37 -13.02
CA ALA A 281 2.92 -18.02 -11.94
C ALA A 281 3.62 -19.28 -12.44
N CYS A 282 4.95 -19.26 -12.51
CA CYS A 282 5.78 -20.33 -13.03
C CYS A 282 6.52 -21.06 -11.90
N GLY A 283 6.17 -22.32 -11.60
CA GLY A 283 6.82 -23.11 -10.57
C GLY A 283 6.70 -22.50 -9.17
N ILE A 284 5.59 -21.83 -8.88
CA ILE A 284 5.26 -21.22 -7.59
C ILE A 284 4.35 -22.16 -6.82
N SER A 285 4.68 -22.45 -5.55
CA SER A 285 3.85 -23.30 -4.69
C SER A 285 2.53 -22.64 -4.27
N GLY A 286 2.53 -21.32 -4.10
CA GLY A 286 1.33 -20.61 -3.64
C GLY A 286 1.22 -20.53 -2.11
N GLN A 287 2.34 -20.32 -1.43
CA GLN A 287 2.31 -19.96 -0.01
C GLN A 287 1.55 -18.64 0.16
N ILE A 288 0.79 -18.55 1.26
CA ILE A 288 -0.13 -17.44 1.52
C ILE A 288 0.57 -16.08 1.51
N GLN A 289 1.85 -16.03 1.91
CA GLN A 289 2.64 -14.81 1.89
C GLN A 289 2.90 -14.32 0.45
N HIS A 290 3.03 -15.24 -0.51
CA HIS A 290 3.15 -14.89 -1.92
C HIS A 290 1.79 -14.47 -2.50
N ILE A 291 0.76 -15.26 -2.22
CA ILE A 291 -0.63 -15.01 -2.65
C ILE A 291 -1.07 -13.59 -2.21
N ALA A 292 -0.79 -13.20 -0.98
CA ALA A 292 -1.13 -11.87 -0.45
C ALA A 292 -0.53 -10.70 -1.27
N GLY A 293 0.52 -10.96 -2.04
CA GLY A 293 1.15 -9.95 -2.91
C GLY A 293 0.62 -9.92 -4.33
N MET A 294 -0.26 -10.88 -4.77
CA MET A 294 -0.66 -10.95 -6.17
C MET A 294 -2.12 -11.39 -6.41
N GLN A 295 -2.86 -11.79 -5.39
CA GLN A 295 -4.23 -12.31 -5.51
C GLN A 295 -5.24 -11.37 -6.18
N GLU A 296 -4.98 -10.06 -6.15
CA GLU A 296 -5.80 -9.03 -6.79
C GLU A 296 -5.47 -8.83 -8.28
N SER A 297 -4.72 -9.75 -8.90
CA SER A 297 -4.44 -9.75 -10.34
C SER A 297 -5.73 -10.02 -11.13
N GLY A 298 -5.84 -9.46 -12.33
CA GLY A 298 -7.05 -9.59 -13.15
C GLY A 298 -7.27 -11.02 -13.67
N ILE A 299 -6.20 -11.66 -14.15
CA ILE A 299 -6.18 -13.07 -14.58
C ILE A 299 -4.90 -13.70 -14.02
N ILE A 300 -5.03 -14.89 -13.44
CA ILE A 300 -3.92 -15.67 -12.90
C ILE A 300 -3.80 -16.99 -13.69
N ILE A 301 -2.61 -17.20 -14.27
CA ILE A 301 -2.25 -18.46 -14.93
C ILE A 301 -1.19 -19.15 -14.07
N SER A 302 -1.44 -20.39 -13.68
CA SER A 302 -0.44 -21.24 -13.02
C SER A 302 0.18 -22.21 -14.01
N ILE A 303 1.51 -22.24 -14.08
CA ILE A 303 2.31 -23.27 -14.78
C ILE A 303 3.05 -24.04 -13.69
N ASN A 304 2.64 -25.27 -13.45
CA ASN A 304 3.17 -26.08 -12.36
C ASN A 304 3.18 -27.56 -12.71
N ASN A 305 4.22 -28.27 -12.29
CA ASN A 305 4.28 -29.75 -12.41
C ASN A 305 3.63 -30.47 -11.22
N ASP A 306 3.32 -29.75 -10.13
CA ASP A 306 2.55 -30.28 -9.00
C ASP A 306 1.07 -29.90 -9.15
N PRO A 307 0.17 -30.86 -9.45
CA PRO A 307 -1.25 -30.59 -9.61
C PRO A 307 -1.92 -30.17 -8.28
N SER A 308 -1.29 -30.46 -7.13
CA SER A 308 -1.80 -30.13 -5.80
C SER A 308 -1.26 -28.81 -5.25
N ALA A 309 -0.45 -28.09 -6.01
CA ALA A 309 0.11 -26.81 -5.58
C ALA A 309 -0.99 -25.81 -5.19
N PRO A 310 -0.94 -25.18 -3.99
CA PRO A 310 -1.97 -24.25 -3.53
C PRO A 310 -2.25 -23.09 -4.49
N ILE A 311 -1.28 -22.64 -5.29
CA ILE A 311 -1.48 -21.59 -6.30
C ILE A 311 -2.57 -21.95 -7.31
N ASN A 312 -2.78 -23.25 -7.58
CA ASN A 312 -3.77 -23.73 -8.53
C ASN A 312 -5.21 -23.46 -8.05
N THR A 313 -5.42 -23.28 -6.73
CA THR A 313 -6.76 -23.03 -6.17
C THR A 313 -7.25 -21.60 -6.44
N ILE A 314 -6.35 -20.68 -6.73
CA ILE A 314 -6.66 -19.27 -7.02
C ILE A 314 -6.41 -18.89 -8.48
N ALA A 315 -5.84 -19.81 -9.27
CA ALA A 315 -5.56 -19.57 -10.68
C ALA A 315 -6.83 -19.75 -11.53
N ASP A 316 -7.05 -18.82 -12.47
CA ASP A 316 -8.12 -18.93 -13.48
C ASP A 316 -7.80 -20.03 -14.51
N TYR A 317 -6.50 -20.24 -14.79
CA TYR A 317 -6.04 -21.27 -15.69
C TYR A 317 -4.84 -22.02 -15.09
N VAL A 318 -4.91 -23.35 -15.14
CA VAL A 318 -3.83 -24.23 -14.66
C VAL A 318 -3.26 -25.01 -15.84
N ILE A 319 -1.96 -24.86 -16.06
CA ILE A 319 -1.20 -25.62 -17.06
C ILE A 319 -0.29 -26.60 -16.31
N ASN A 320 -0.61 -27.89 -16.39
CA ASN A 320 0.24 -28.93 -15.79
C ASN A 320 1.41 -29.25 -16.74
N GLY A 321 2.62 -28.96 -16.28
CA GLY A 321 3.85 -29.17 -17.06
C GLY A 321 5.04 -28.45 -16.47
N THR A 322 6.21 -28.73 -17.01
CA THR A 322 7.44 -28.04 -16.63
C THR A 322 7.59 -26.72 -17.38
N ILE A 323 8.40 -25.83 -16.85
CA ILE A 323 8.65 -24.52 -17.46
C ILE A 323 9.37 -24.67 -18.79
N GLU A 324 10.30 -25.62 -18.87
CA GLU A 324 11.08 -25.94 -20.06
C GLU A 324 10.21 -26.45 -21.20
N GLU A 325 9.10 -27.11 -20.90
CA GLU A 325 8.16 -27.61 -21.91
C GLU A 325 7.13 -26.56 -22.33
N VAL A 326 6.61 -25.78 -21.37
CA VAL A 326 5.47 -24.86 -21.58
C VAL A 326 5.92 -23.52 -22.11
N VAL A 327 6.91 -22.89 -21.49
CA VAL A 327 7.31 -21.50 -21.81
C VAL A 327 7.81 -21.35 -23.26
N PRO A 328 8.67 -22.23 -23.79
CA PRO A 328 9.09 -22.14 -25.20
C PRO A 328 7.92 -22.26 -26.19
N LYS A 329 6.91 -23.09 -25.87
CA LYS A 329 5.71 -23.25 -26.72
C LYS A 329 4.87 -21.97 -26.70
N MET A 330 4.72 -21.33 -25.53
CA MET A 330 4.04 -20.03 -25.41
C MET A 330 4.74 -18.96 -26.25
N ILE A 331 6.07 -18.85 -26.13
CA ILE A 331 6.86 -17.87 -26.90
C ILE A 331 6.68 -18.10 -28.39
N LYS A 332 6.79 -19.37 -28.85
CA LYS A 332 6.61 -19.72 -30.25
C LYS A 332 5.23 -19.38 -30.77
N TYR A 333 4.20 -19.77 -30.04
CA TYR A 333 2.79 -19.51 -30.39
C TYR A 333 2.51 -18.01 -30.50
N TYR A 334 2.93 -17.23 -29.52
CA TYR A 334 2.74 -15.79 -29.53
C TYR A 334 3.43 -15.10 -30.71
N LYS A 335 4.70 -15.45 -30.98
CA LYS A 335 5.43 -14.90 -32.12
C LYS A 335 4.80 -15.24 -33.49
N GLN A 336 4.09 -16.36 -33.57
CA GLN A 336 3.41 -16.76 -34.80
C GLN A 336 2.05 -16.10 -35.00
N ASN A 337 1.38 -15.70 -33.91
CA ASN A 337 -0.01 -15.24 -33.93
C ASN A 337 -0.18 -13.73 -33.51
N SER A 338 0.84 -13.10 -32.93
CA SER A 338 0.83 -11.65 -32.70
C SER A 338 1.22 -10.94 -34.01
N LYS A 339 0.23 -10.35 -34.67
CA LYS A 339 0.43 -9.43 -35.79
C LYS A 339 0.51 -7.99 -35.30
#